data_d96c37c843f94da7a75e9c2fb671d9ac
#
_entry.id   d96c37c843f94da7a75e9c2fb671d9ac
#
_cell.length_a   1.000
_cell.length_b   1.000
_cell.length_c   1.000
_cell.angle_alpha   90.00
_cell.angle_beta   90.00
_cell.angle_gamma   90.00
#
_symmetry.space_group_name_H-M   'P 1'
#
loop_
_entity.id
_entity.type
_entity.pdbx_description
1 polymer ?
#
loop_
_entity_poly.entity_id
_entity_poly.type
_entity_poly.pdbx_seq_one_letter_code
_entity_poly.pdbx_strand_id
1 'polypeptide(L)'
;MGFLDHTTNNIIIDAVLTERGRELLARNDGSFRIDAFAFGDDEVDYSNIVKYGLNIGKEKIEKNTPIFEAQTNENLALKYNNITLSNSNLRILYIPTLKKISSNISLSLNNSNSGSVVSQTVEILSTLPKESGQNIIDSNLSDLNFEIKMNSLILSIYNGNIADTTNVIDEDENFVKTWKLKGEEIANDSLASPDNFALTNRQRLTFNVGLLSNVNESTFTQFGTLIQNGNSLTGKINTYIEIVGTSSGSRLLIPVEITLS
;
A
#
# COMPACT_ATOMS: atom_id res chain seq x y z
N MET A 1 -7.39 -20.24 7.31
CA MET A 1 -8.79 -20.71 7.19
C MET A 1 -9.59 -19.59 6.55
N GLY A 2 -10.11 -19.81 5.34
CA GLY A 2 -11.01 -18.86 4.72
C GLY A 2 -12.32 -18.77 5.51
N PHE A 3 -12.84 -17.57 5.69
CA PHE A 3 -14.16 -17.34 6.25
C PHE A 3 -15.20 -17.65 5.17
N LEU A 4 -16.00 -18.69 5.37
CA LEU A 4 -17.14 -18.99 4.51
C LEU A 4 -18.32 -18.14 5.00
N ASP A 5 -18.76 -17.23 4.16
CA ASP A 5 -20.03 -16.52 4.39
C ASP A 5 -21.17 -17.54 4.31
N HIS A 6 -22.05 -17.55 5.32
CA HIS A 6 -23.16 -18.49 5.42
C HIS A 6 -24.34 -18.16 4.49
N THR A 7 -24.23 -17.16 3.64
CA THR A 7 -25.28 -16.77 2.72
C THR A 7 -25.15 -17.49 1.37
N THR A 8 -25.88 -18.58 1.19
CA THR A 8 -26.34 -19.15 -0.10
C THR A 8 -25.30 -19.64 -1.11
N ASN A 9 -24.05 -19.85 -0.76
CA ASN A 9 -23.10 -20.42 -1.69
C ASN A 9 -23.20 -21.94 -1.73
N ASN A 10 -23.61 -22.48 -2.87
CA ASN A 10 -23.50 -23.90 -3.12
C ASN A 10 -22.01 -24.27 -3.24
N ILE A 11 -21.53 -25.14 -2.35
CA ILE A 11 -20.19 -25.70 -2.47
C ILE A 11 -20.25 -26.80 -3.53
N ILE A 12 -19.61 -26.55 -4.66
CA ILE A 12 -19.46 -27.54 -5.73
C ILE A 12 -18.11 -28.22 -5.51
N ILE A 13 -18.14 -29.56 -5.29
CA ILE A 13 -16.94 -30.36 -5.16
C ILE A 13 -16.77 -31.18 -6.43
N ASP A 14 -15.68 -30.97 -7.14
CA ASP A 14 -15.25 -31.83 -8.24
C ASP A 14 -14.16 -32.78 -7.73
N ALA A 15 -14.33 -34.06 -7.98
CA ALA A 15 -13.43 -35.09 -7.48
C ALA A 15 -12.88 -35.94 -8.61
N VAL A 16 -11.57 -35.99 -8.70
CA VAL A 16 -10.87 -36.90 -9.62
C VAL A 16 -10.58 -38.22 -8.90
N LEU A 17 -11.24 -39.28 -9.36
CA LEU A 17 -11.07 -40.60 -8.78
C LEU A 17 -9.69 -41.22 -9.16
N THR A 18 -9.06 -41.82 -8.19
CA THR A 18 -7.87 -42.68 -8.41
C THR A 18 -8.21 -43.89 -9.29
N GLU A 19 -7.23 -44.58 -9.83
CA GLU A 19 -7.46 -45.82 -10.61
C GLU A 19 -8.29 -46.84 -9.83
N ARG A 20 -8.00 -47.00 -8.54
CA ARG A 20 -8.77 -47.87 -7.67
C ARG A 20 -10.20 -47.43 -7.47
N GLY A 21 -10.45 -46.10 -7.31
CA GLY A 21 -11.79 -45.53 -7.21
C GLY A 21 -12.58 -45.78 -8.49
N ARG A 22 -11.98 -45.63 -9.66
CA ARG A 22 -12.61 -45.87 -10.97
C ARG A 22 -12.92 -47.36 -11.18
N GLU A 23 -12.02 -48.26 -10.74
CA GLU A 23 -12.25 -49.70 -10.78
C GLU A 23 -13.46 -50.08 -9.93
N LEU A 24 -13.54 -49.58 -8.69
CA LEU A 24 -14.67 -49.87 -7.79
C LEU A 24 -15.97 -49.32 -8.32
N LEU A 25 -15.97 -48.11 -8.92
CA LEU A 25 -17.13 -47.53 -9.54
C LEU A 25 -17.61 -48.34 -10.76
N ALA A 26 -16.67 -48.84 -11.57
CA ALA A 26 -16.96 -49.66 -12.76
C ALA A 26 -17.56 -51.04 -12.41
N ARG A 27 -17.28 -51.59 -11.25
CA ARG A 27 -17.86 -52.88 -10.79
C ARG A 27 -19.36 -52.82 -10.59
N ASN A 28 -19.92 -51.65 -10.26
CA ASN A 28 -21.34 -51.40 -10.04
C ASN A 28 -22.02 -52.42 -9.08
N ASP A 29 -21.24 -52.94 -8.11
CA ASP A 29 -21.68 -53.92 -7.11
C ASP A 29 -21.95 -53.29 -5.74
N GLY A 30 -21.94 -51.97 -5.65
CA GLY A 30 -22.08 -51.20 -4.41
C GLY A 30 -20.80 -51.10 -3.59
N SER A 31 -19.65 -51.61 -4.10
CA SER A 31 -18.37 -51.52 -3.43
C SER A 31 -17.78 -50.12 -3.43
N PHE A 32 -18.20 -49.26 -4.35
CA PHE A 32 -17.85 -47.84 -4.35
C PHE A 32 -18.80 -47.08 -3.46
N ARG A 33 -18.35 -46.74 -2.27
CA ARG A 33 -19.08 -45.92 -1.32
C ARG A 33 -18.14 -44.91 -0.71
N ILE A 34 -18.55 -43.64 -0.72
CA ILE A 34 -17.82 -42.56 -0.04
C ILE A 34 -18.44 -42.38 1.33
N ASP A 35 -17.72 -42.76 2.37
CA ASP A 35 -18.19 -42.69 3.75
C ASP A 35 -17.79 -41.38 4.45
N ALA A 36 -16.70 -40.72 4.02
CA ALA A 36 -16.20 -39.49 4.61
C ALA A 36 -15.35 -38.72 3.62
N PHE A 37 -15.28 -37.40 3.83
CA PHE A 37 -14.37 -36.51 3.13
C PHE A 37 -13.43 -35.88 4.14
N ALA A 38 -12.18 -35.67 3.75
CA ALA A 38 -11.23 -34.85 4.48
C ALA A 38 -10.73 -33.75 3.53
N PHE A 39 -10.68 -32.56 4.05
CA PHE A 39 -10.14 -31.40 3.35
C PHE A 39 -8.86 -30.97 4.03
N GLY A 40 -7.88 -30.58 3.25
CA GLY A 40 -6.63 -30.02 3.71
C GLY A 40 -6.24 -28.84 2.86
N ASP A 41 -5.57 -27.88 3.46
CA ASP A 41 -4.98 -26.75 2.76
C ASP A 41 -3.55 -27.11 2.33
N ASP A 42 -3.17 -26.82 1.10
CA ASP A 42 -1.82 -27.07 0.58
C ASP A 42 -0.74 -26.26 1.34
N GLU A 43 -1.15 -25.20 1.99
CA GLU A 43 -0.28 -24.30 2.77
C GLU A 43 0.00 -24.82 4.18
N VAL A 44 -0.75 -25.84 4.63
CA VAL A 44 -0.64 -26.39 5.98
C VAL A 44 0.24 -27.66 5.97
N ASP A 45 1.34 -27.61 6.70
CA ASP A 45 2.21 -28.77 6.88
C ASP A 45 1.64 -29.74 7.91
N TYR A 46 0.79 -30.67 7.45
CA TYR A 46 0.19 -31.72 8.27
C TYR A 46 1.20 -32.77 8.75
N SER A 47 2.42 -32.79 8.21
CA SER A 47 3.46 -33.71 8.68
C SER A 47 3.86 -33.45 10.14
N ASN A 48 3.62 -32.24 10.62
CA ASN A 48 3.78 -31.89 12.03
C ASN A 48 2.94 -32.72 12.98
N ILE A 49 1.76 -33.18 12.55
CA ILE A 49 0.90 -34.07 13.36
C ILE A 49 1.55 -35.46 13.48
N VAL A 50 2.12 -35.96 12.40
CA VAL A 50 2.80 -37.25 12.38
C VAL A 50 4.06 -37.20 13.25
N LYS A 51 4.82 -36.13 13.17
CA LYS A 51 6.10 -35.95 13.86
C LYS A 51 5.99 -35.70 15.36
N TYR A 52 5.00 -34.90 15.78
CA TYR A 52 4.89 -34.41 17.16
C TYR A 52 3.64 -34.94 17.91
N GLY A 53 2.79 -35.71 17.27
CA GLY A 53 1.49 -36.12 17.79
C GLY A 53 0.42 -35.07 17.60
N LEU A 54 -0.86 -35.48 17.82
CA LEU A 54 -2.02 -34.65 17.47
C LEU A 54 -2.04 -33.30 18.20
N ASN A 55 -1.81 -33.27 19.50
CA ASN A 55 -1.92 -32.05 20.29
C ASN A 55 -0.81 -31.04 19.99
N ILE A 56 0.44 -31.50 20.02
CA ILE A 56 1.61 -30.63 19.76
C ILE A 56 1.69 -30.24 18.28
N GLY A 57 1.36 -31.20 17.38
CA GLY A 57 1.33 -30.94 15.95
C GLY A 57 0.29 -29.89 15.57
N LYS A 58 -0.91 -29.94 16.17
CA LYS A 58 -1.97 -28.94 15.98
C LYS A 58 -1.54 -27.56 16.47
N GLU A 59 -0.94 -27.47 17.64
CA GLU A 59 -0.42 -26.21 18.18
C GLU A 59 0.67 -25.60 17.31
N LYS A 60 1.57 -26.44 16.74
CA LYS A 60 2.60 -25.97 15.83
C LYS A 60 2.02 -25.48 14.50
N ILE A 61 1.02 -26.16 13.96
CA ILE A 61 0.29 -25.70 12.78
C ILE A 61 -0.38 -24.36 13.05
N GLU A 62 -1.10 -24.21 14.14
CA GLU A 62 -1.76 -22.95 14.52
C GLU A 62 -0.79 -21.77 14.65
N LYS A 63 0.38 -21.99 15.23
CA LYS A 63 1.37 -20.94 15.48
C LYS A 63 2.24 -20.59 14.26
N ASN A 64 2.47 -21.54 13.37
CA ASN A 64 3.43 -21.39 12.27
C ASN A 64 2.76 -21.21 10.89
N THR A 65 1.46 -21.49 10.78
CA THR A 65 0.75 -21.28 9.52
C THR A 65 0.30 -19.83 9.45
N PRO A 66 0.74 -19.06 8.43
CA PRO A 66 0.24 -17.72 8.22
C PRO A 66 -1.25 -17.79 7.87
N ILE A 67 -2.07 -17.00 8.55
CA ILE A 67 -3.49 -16.90 8.26
C ILE A 67 -3.64 -15.94 7.09
N PHE A 68 -3.89 -16.47 5.90
CA PHE A 68 -4.31 -15.68 4.74
C PHE A 68 -5.85 -15.71 4.71
N GLU A 69 -6.48 -14.65 5.19
CA GLU A 69 -7.91 -14.50 4.99
C GLU A 69 -8.18 -14.04 3.56
N ALA A 70 -8.97 -14.81 2.84
CA ALA A 70 -9.58 -14.31 1.60
C ALA A 70 -10.60 -13.23 1.98
N GLN A 71 -10.20 -11.98 1.87
CA GLN A 71 -11.09 -10.86 2.13
C GLN A 71 -11.92 -10.60 0.88
N THR A 72 -13.21 -10.84 1.01
CA THR A 72 -14.20 -10.57 -0.06
C THR A 72 -14.61 -9.10 -0.13
N ASN A 73 -14.27 -8.30 0.89
CA ASN A 73 -14.53 -6.88 0.90
C ASN A 73 -13.29 -6.12 0.38
N GLU A 74 -13.41 -5.53 -0.80
CA GLU A 74 -12.33 -4.77 -1.46
C GLU A 74 -11.73 -3.67 -0.58
N ASN A 75 -12.52 -3.07 0.30
CA ASN A 75 -12.05 -2.04 1.23
C ASN A 75 -11.15 -2.57 2.34
N LEU A 76 -11.26 -3.86 2.65
CA LEU A 76 -10.47 -4.55 3.68
C LEU A 76 -9.41 -5.48 3.08
N ALA A 77 -9.44 -5.73 1.77
CA ALA A 77 -8.46 -6.56 1.10
C ALA A 77 -7.05 -5.99 1.26
N LEU A 78 -6.07 -6.88 1.36
CA LEU A 78 -4.66 -6.52 1.33
C LEU A 78 -4.34 -5.82 -0.01
N LYS A 79 -4.29 -4.49 0.01
CA LYS A 79 -3.96 -3.66 -1.17
C LYS A 79 -2.49 -3.75 -1.57
N TYR A 80 -1.67 -4.40 -0.76
CA TYR A 80 -0.23 -4.48 -0.95
C TYR A 80 0.22 -5.93 -0.99
N ASN A 81 0.99 -6.26 -2.00
CA ASN A 81 1.61 -7.58 -2.12
C ASN A 81 2.70 -7.74 -1.06
N ASN A 82 2.85 -8.95 -0.55
CA ASN A 82 4.01 -9.27 0.26
C ASN A 82 5.29 -9.10 -0.59
N ILE A 83 6.35 -8.60 0.04
CA ILE A 83 7.63 -8.45 -0.63
C ILE A 83 8.20 -9.84 -0.89
N THR A 84 8.40 -10.16 -2.17
CA THR A 84 9.04 -11.40 -2.58
C THR A 84 10.45 -11.07 -3.06
N LEU A 85 11.45 -11.66 -2.44
CA LEU A 85 12.85 -11.50 -2.84
C LEU A 85 13.23 -12.61 -3.80
N SER A 86 13.84 -12.24 -4.92
CA SER A 86 14.33 -13.20 -5.92
C SER A 86 15.51 -14.05 -5.43
N ASN A 87 16.20 -13.60 -4.38
CA ASN A 87 17.31 -14.32 -3.78
C ASN A 87 16.96 -14.80 -2.36
N SER A 88 16.66 -16.08 -2.22
CA SER A 88 16.30 -16.72 -0.94
C SER A 88 17.42 -16.73 0.10
N ASN A 89 18.67 -16.49 -0.31
CA ASN A 89 19.83 -16.42 0.59
C ASN A 89 20.05 -15.02 1.15
N LEU A 90 19.30 -14.04 0.69
CA LEU A 90 19.42 -12.64 1.15
C LEU A 90 18.80 -12.52 2.55
N ARG A 91 19.62 -12.25 3.53
CA ARG A 91 19.15 -11.91 4.89
C ARG A 91 18.88 -10.41 4.94
N ILE A 92 17.66 -10.00 4.63
CA ILE A 92 17.25 -8.61 4.79
C ILE A 92 16.82 -8.42 6.23
N LEU A 93 17.61 -7.65 6.97
CA LEU A 93 17.31 -7.29 8.36
C LEU A 93 16.42 -6.05 8.43
N TYR A 94 16.50 -5.17 7.43
CA TYR A 94 15.81 -3.89 7.43
C TYR A 94 15.24 -3.58 6.05
N ILE A 95 14.00 -3.14 6.06
CA ILE A 95 13.30 -2.65 4.86
C ILE A 95 13.54 -1.14 4.74
N PRO A 96 13.77 -0.60 3.54
CA PRO A 96 13.86 0.84 3.34
C PRO A 96 12.61 1.55 3.84
N THR A 97 12.78 2.72 4.39
CA THR A 97 11.70 3.61 4.83
C THR A 97 11.72 4.90 4.03
N LEU A 98 10.57 5.52 3.85
CA LEU A 98 10.45 6.80 3.17
C LEU A 98 10.49 7.92 4.20
N LYS A 99 11.31 8.94 3.94
CA LYS A 99 11.43 10.12 4.79
C LYS A 99 11.16 11.39 3.97
N LYS A 100 10.28 12.24 4.47
CA LYS A 100 10.08 13.57 3.90
C LYS A 100 11.25 14.47 4.31
N ILE A 101 11.84 15.15 3.31
CA ILE A 101 12.93 16.11 3.51
C ILE A 101 12.41 17.54 3.46
N SER A 102 11.40 17.79 2.62
CA SER A 102 10.79 19.11 2.47
C SER A 102 10.08 19.58 3.76
N SER A 103 9.80 20.87 3.84
CA SER A 103 9.00 21.47 4.93
C SER A 103 7.58 20.89 4.98
N ASN A 104 6.83 21.22 6.03
CA ASN A 104 5.41 20.86 6.10
C ASN A 104 4.65 21.46 4.92
N ILE A 105 3.67 20.71 4.40
CA ILE A 105 2.87 21.18 3.28
C ILE A 105 1.74 22.04 3.83
N SER A 106 1.81 23.34 3.48
CA SER A 106 0.78 24.32 3.83
C SER A 106 0.44 25.13 2.57
N LEU A 107 -0.80 24.97 2.11
CA LEU A 107 -1.31 25.63 0.90
C LEU A 107 -2.31 26.69 1.33
N SER A 108 -2.06 27.95 0.99
CA SER A 108 -2.94 29.07 1.35
C SER A 108 -3.70 29.58 0.14
N LEU A 109 -5.02 29.52 0.22
CA LEU A 109 -5.92 30.10 -0.77
C LEU A 109 -6.25 31.53 -0.33
N ASN A 110 -5.80 32.52 -1.09
CA ASN A 110 -6.13 33.92 -0.88
C ASN A 110 -7.11 34.34 -1.95
N ASN A 111 -8.12 35.16 -1.57
CA ASN A 111 -9.09 35.74 -2.52
C ASN A 111 -8.43 36.58 -3.63
N SER A 112 -7.17 36.98 -3.44
CA SER A 112 -6.38 37.74 -4.42
C SER A 112 -5.65 36.89 -5.46
N ASN A 113 -5.57 35.57 -5.27
CA ASN A 113 -4.82 34.64 -6.16
C ASN A 113 -5.68 34.12 -7.33
N SER A 114 -6.54 34.96 -7.86
CA SER A 114 -7.34 34.68 -9.04
C SER A 114 -6.42 34.31 -10.23
N GLY A 115 -6.26 32.99 -10.50
CA GLY A 115 -5.59 32.48 -11.69
C GLY A 115 -4.18 31.93 -11.50
N SER A 116 -3.57 32.02 -10.32
CA SER A 116 -2.28 31.34 -10.05
C SER A 116 -2.47 30.05 -9.28
N VAL A 117 -1.74 29.00 -9.70
CA VAL A 117 -1.75 27.72 -9.00
C VAL A 117 -0.99 27.84 -7.70
N VAL A 118 -1.67 27.55 -6.59
CA VAL A 118 -1.03 27.44 -5.27
C VAL A 118 -0.45 26.05 -5.17
N SER A 119 0.87 25.92 -5.26
CA SER A 119 1.56 24.64 -5.18
C SER A 119 2.82 24.70 -4.34
N GLN A 120 3.23 23.55 -3.80
CA GLN A 120 4.45 23.38 -3.02
C GLN A 120 5.19 22.14 -3.48
N THR A 121 6.53 22.23 -3.55
CA THR A 121 7.40 21.11 -3.86
C THR A 121 7.54 20.17 -2.66
N VAL A 122 7.38 18.90 -2.90
CA VAL A 122 7.54 17.81 -1.94
C VAL A 122 8.72 16.95 -2.35
N GLU A 123 9.64 16.74 -1.42
CA GLU A 123 10.79 15.87 -1.60
C GLU A 123 10.78 14.74 -0.59
N ILE A 124 10.92 13.53 -1.10
CA ILE A 124 10.95 12.28 -0.35
C ILE A 124 12.24 11.54 -0.65
N LEU A 125 12.78 10.90 0.35
CA LEU A 125 14.00 10.14 0.25
C LEU A 125 13.81 8.75 0.83
N SER A 126 14.24 7.74 0.09
CA SER A 126 14.38 6.38 0.60
C SER A 126 15.59 6.28 1.52
N THR A 127 15.45 5.69 2.69
CA THR A 127 16.52 5.60 3.71
C THR A 127 16.43 4.29 4.49
N LEU A 128 17.52 3.89 5.11
CA LEU A 128 17.58 2.78 6.06
C LEU A 128 17.72 3.30 7.49
N PRO A 129 17.20 2.58 8.51
CA PRO A 129 17.46 2.90 9.91
C PRO A 129 18.96 2.88 10.22
N LYS A 130 19.42 3.77 11.10
CA LYS A 130 20.84 3.84 11.51
C LYS A 130 21.35 2.52 12.12
N GLU A 131 20.49 1.84 12.84
CA GLU A 131 20.80 0.56 13.50
C GLU A 131 21.02 -0.58 12.50
N SER A 132 20.71 -0.36 11.22
CA SER A 132 20.86 -1.39 10.19
C SER A 132 22.32 -1.81 9.98
N GLY A 133 23.27 -0.90 10.18
CA GLY A 133 24.67 -1.10 9.80
C GLY A 133 24.88 -1.37 8.31
N GLN A 134 23.83 -1.21 7.50
CA GLN A 134 23.85 -1.41 6.04
C GLN A 134 24.07 -0.10 5.32
N ASN A 135 25.00 -0.10 4.36
CA ASN A 135 25.31 1.06 3.53
C ASN A 135 24.67 1.01 2.13
N ILE A 136 23.94 -0.06 1.83
CA ILE A 136 23.39 -0.30 0.51
C ILE A 136 21.92 -0.73 0.66
N ILE A 137 21.04 -0.09 -0.10
CA ILE A 137 19.68 -0.58 -0.29
C ILE A 137 19.76 -1.67 -1.35
N ASP A 138 19.18 -2.85 -1.06
CA ASP A 138 19.11 -3.93 -2.05
C ASP A 138 18.38 -3.45 -3.32
N SER A 139 18.89 -3.85 -4.49
CA SER A 139 18.31 -3.42 -5.77
C SER A 139 16.85 -3.86 -5.94
N ASN A 140 16.45 -4.99 -5.33
CA ASN A 140 15.07 -5.45 -5.35
C ASN A 140 14.14 -4.63 -4.44
N LEU A 141 14.70 -3.91 -3.47
CA LEU A 141 13.98 -3.03 -2.54
C LEU A 141 14.16 -1.56 -2.87
N SER A 142 14.93 -1.23 -3.89
CA SER A 142 15.11 0.14 -4.37
C SER A 142 13.87 0.56 -5.17
N ASP A 143 13.18 1.57 -4.68
CA ASP A 143 11.93 2.06 -5.26
C ASP A 143 12.22 2.97 -6.45
N LEU A 144 12.23 2.39 -7.66
CA LEU A 144 12.35 3.17 -8.90
C LEU A 144 11.07 3.95 -9.23
N ASN A 145 9.93 3.47 -8.74
CA ASN A 145 8.64 4.12 -8.93
C ASN A 145 7.93 4.25 -7.58
N PHE A 146 7.12 5.29 -7.49
CA PHE A 146 6.32 5.60 -6.32
C PHE A 146 4.87 5.81 -6.72
N GLU A 147 3.95 5.30 -5.93
CA GLU A 147 2.53 5.60 -6.04
C GLU A 147 2.17 6.69 -5.04
N ILE A 148 1.52 7.74 -5.52
CA ILE A 148 1.09 8.88 -4.73
C ILE A 148 -0.42 8.92 -4.76
N LYS A 149 -1.04 8.87 -3.59
CA LYS A 149 -2.50 8.86 -3.42
C LYS A 149 -2.95 10.08 -2.66
N MET A 150 -3.92 10.79 -3.20
CA MET A 150 -4.50 11.97 -2.56
C MET A 150 -5.93 12.21 -3.04
N ASN A 151 -6.65 13.04 -2.29
CA ASN A 151 -8.01 13.41 -2.64
C ASN A 151 -8.04 14.28 -3.91
N SER A 152 -8.66 13.76 -4.96
CA SER A 152 -8.73 14.40 -6.29
C SER A 152 -9.72 15.56 -6.38
N LEU A 153 -10.55 15.79 -5.36
CA LEU A 153 -11.44 16.93 -5.30
C LEU A 153 -10.73 18.21 -4.85
N ILE A 154 -9.61 18.08 -4.14
CA ILE A 154 -8.93 19.21 -3.49
C ILE A 154 -7.52 19.39 -4.02
N LEU A 155 -6.78 18.29 -4.20
CA LEU A 155 -5.36 18.29 -4.53
C LEU A 155 -5.09 17.64 -5.89
N SER A 156 -4.02 18.11 -6.53
CA SER A 156 -3.45 17.48 -7.71
C SER A 156 -1.93 17.62 -7.73
N ILE A 157 -1.28 16.77 -8.54
CA ILE A 157 0.14 16.95 -8.88
C ILE A 157 0.22 17.94 -10.04
N TYR A 158 1.20 18.83 -10.01
CA TYR A 158 1.40 19.85 -11.02
C TYR A 158 2.77 19.72 -11.67
N ASN A 159 2.76 19.90 -12.98
CA ASN A 159 3.97 20.11 -13.80
C ASN A 159 3.93 21.58 -14.26
N GLY A 160 4.67 22.44 -13.56
CA GLY A 160 4.51 23.88 -13.69
C GLY A 160 3.10 24.32 -13.23
N ASN A 161 2.34 24.94 -14.11
CA ASN A 161 0.97 25.41 -13.82
C ASN A 161 -0.13 24.46 -14.32
N ILE A 162 0.23 23.31 -14.86
CA ILE A 162 -0.72 22.35 -15.44
C ILE A 162 -0.82 21.13 -14.52
N ALA A 163 -2.06 20.75 -14.18
CA ALA A 163 -2.29 19.52 -13.43
C ALA A 163 -1.86 18.29 -14.24
N ASP A 164 -1.12 17.39 -13.61
CA ASP A 164 -0.63 16.18 -14.23
C ASP A 164 -1.76 15.16 -14.37
N THR A 165 -2.13 14.88 -15.59
CA THR A 165 -3.11 13.85 -15.97
C THR A 165 -2.45 12.64 -16.64
N THR A 166 -1.16 12.71 -16.97
CA THR A 166 -0.47 11.68 -17.74
C THR A 166 0.03 10.53 -16.88
N ASN A 167 0.40 10.81 -15.64
CA ASN A 167 0.91 9.83 -14.69
C ASN A 167 -0.17 9.23 -13.76
N VAL A 168 -1.42 9.54 -14.00
CA VAL A 168 -2.57 8.96 -13.28
C VAL A 168 -2.75 7.52 -13.72
N ILE A 169 -2.81 6.61 -12.76
CA ILE A 169 -3.01 5.18 -13.00
C ILE A 169 -4.38 4.68 -12.55
N ASP A 170 -4.96 5.36 -11.55
CA ASP A 170 -6.24 4.95 -10.97
C ASP A 170 -6.94 6.13 -10.30
N GLU A 171 -8.28 6.07 -10.24
CA GLU A 171 -9.13 6.96 -9.46
C GLU A 171 -10.28 6.14 -8.90
N ASP A 172 -10.39 6.07 -7.58
CA ASP A 172 -11.41 5.28 -6.92
C ASP A 172 -12.74 6.05 -6.77
N GLU A 173 -13.82 5.33 -6.40
CA GLU A 173 -15.14 5.91 -6.16
C GLU A 173 -15.18 6.93 -4.99
N ASN A 174 -14.15 6.93 -4.13
CA ASN A 174 -14.02 7.86 -3.01
C ASN A 174 -13.20 9.11 -3.37
N PHE A 175 -13.00 9.35 -4.66
CA PHE A 175 -12.21 10.47 -5.17
C PHE A 175 -10.75 10.46 -4.69
N VAL A 176 -10.19 9.27 -4.45
CA VAL A 176 -8.76 9.10 -4.25
C VAL A 176 -8.11 8.77 -5.58
N LYS A 177 -7.32 9.70 -6.06
CA LYS A 177 -6.55 9.53 -7.30
C LYS A 177 -5.14 9.06 -7.00
N THR A 178 -4.66 8.15 -7.81
CA THR A 178 -3.33 7.56 -7.70
C THR A 178 -2.48 7.96 -8.89
N TRP A 179 -1.33 8.57 -8.62
CA TRP A 179 -0.29 8.86 -9.61
C TRP A 179 0.88 7.91 -9.44
N LYS A 180 1.54 7.58 -10.55
CA LYS A 180 2.78 6.82 -10.53
C LYS A 180 3.90 7.69 -11.06
N LEU A 181 4.83 8.03 -10.20
CA LEU A 181 5.99 8.84 -10.55
C LEU A 181 7.28 8.04 -10.40
N LYS A 182 8.25 8.38 -11.27
CA LYS A 182 9.57 7.78 -11.23
C LYS A 182 10.46 8.55 -10.26
N GLY A 183 11.18 7.80 -9.41
CA GLY A 183 12.24 8.34 -8.57
C GLY A 183 13.53 8.60 -9.35
N GLU A 184 14.40 9.40 -8.77
CA GLU A 184 15.75 9.64 -9.23
C GLU A 184 16.76 8.96 -8.31
N GLU A 185 17.70 8.22 -8.88
CA GLU A 185 18.78 7.62 -8.10
C GLU A 185 19.81 8.68 -7.70
N ILE A 186 20.14 8.71 -6.41
CA ILE A 186 21.15 9.61 -5.88
C ILE A 186 22.46 8.83 -5.73
N ALA A 187 23.38 9.05 -6.65
CA ALA A 187 24.64 8.31 -6.73
C ALA A 187 25.64 8.67 -5.61
N ASN A 188 25.62 9.88 -5.07
CA ASN A 188 26.48 10.31 -3.94
C ASN A 188 25.81 11.47 -3.23
N ASP A 189 25.49 11.28 -1.99
CA ASP A 189 24.73 12.26 -1.21
C ASP A 189 25.64 13.39 -0.67
N SER A 190 25.55 14.55 -1.31
CA SER A 190 26.03 15.80 -0.73
C SER A 190 25.17 16.32 0.46
N LEU A 191 24.05 15.67 0.72
CA LEU A 191 23.19 15.87 1.90
C LEU A 191 23.65 15.02 3.09
N ALA A 192 24.93 14.67 3.14
CA ALA A 192 25.52 14.03 4.29
C ALA A 192 25.38 14.93 5.53
N SER A 193 24.28 14.76 6.24
CA SER A 193 24.23 15.08 7.65
C SER A 193 25.32 14.27 8.34
N PRO A 194 26.04 14.79 9.37
CA PRO A 194 27.14 14.08 10.03
C PRO A 194 26.77 12.70 10.57
N ASP A 195 25.52 12.33 10.50
CA ASP A 195 24.94 11.07 10.93
C ASP A 195 24.60 10.10 9.78
N ASN A 196 24.82 10.46 8.53
CA ASN A 196 24.41 9.64 7.38
C ASN A 196 25.60 8.93 6.76
N PHE A 197 25.62 7.61 6.88
CA PHE A 197 26.40 6.77 6.01
C PHE A 197 25.96 7.00 4.56
N ALA A 198 26.92 7.05 3.63
CA ALA A 198 26.62 7.11 2.20
C ALA A 198 25.84 5.84 1.80
N LEU A 199 24.52 5.95 1.65
CA LEU A 199 23.67 4.86 1.19
C LEU A 199 23.72 4.80 -0.34
N THR A 200 24.04 3.63 -0.87
CA THR A 200 23.98 3.34 -2.32
C THR A 200 22.57 2.87 -2.70
N ASN A 201 22.18 3.06 -3.94
CA ASN A 201 20.86 2.76 -4.51
C ASN A 201 19.70 3.53 -3.83
N ARG A 202 20.01 4.70 -3.34
CA ARG A 202 19.03 5.59 -2.70
C ARG A 202 18.20 6.30 -3.74
N GLN A 203 16.90 6.33 -3.55
CA GLN A 203 15.98 6.99 -4.48
C GLN A 203 15.41 8.26 -3.85
N ARG A 204 15.33 9.32 -4.69
CA ARG A 204 14.65 10.58 -4.36
C ARG A 204 13.41 10.71 -5.25
N LEU A 205 12.30 11.09 -4.65
CA LEU A 205 11.10 11.49 -5.34
C LEU A 205 10.88 12.98 -5.12
N THR A 206 10.71 13.75 -6.20
CA THR A 206 10.37 15.17 -6.16
C THR A 206 9.15 15.43 -7.02
N PHE A 207 8.14 16.10 -6.47
CA PHE A 207 6.93 16.49 -7.19
C PHE A 207 6.32 17.74 -6.59
N ASN A 208 5.47 18.43 -7.36
CA ASN A 208 4.72 19.60 -6.89
C ASN A 208 3.28 19.20 -6.61
N VAL A 209 2.82 19.44 -5.39
CA VAL A 209 1.41 19.27 -5.01
C VAL A 209 0.77 20.64 -4.92
N GLY A 210 -0.45 20.79 -5.44
CA GLY A 210 -1.16 22.05 -5.41
C GLY A 210 -2.67 21.88 -5.33
N LEU A 211 -3.32 23.01 -5.06
CA LEU A 211 -4.77 23.08 -5.00
C LEU A 211 -5.36 23.08 -6.40
N LEU A 212 -6.48 22.37 -6.55
CA LEU A 212 -7.29 22.48 -7.75
C LEU A 212 -7.96 23.86 -7.85
N SER A 213 -8.15 24.33 -9.07
CA SER A 213 -8.76 25.63 -9.37
C SER A 213 -10.23 25.76 -8.94
N ASN A 214 -10.90 24.65 -8.67
CA ASN A 214 -12.29 24.60 -8.20
C ASN A 214 -12.42 24.67 -6.68
N VAL A 215 -11.32 24.65 -5.94
CA VAL A 215 -11.35 24.79 -4.47
C VAL A 215 -11.76 26.23 -4.12
N ASN A 216 -12.84 26.35 -3.37
CA ASN A 216 -13.46 27.62 -2.98
C ASN A 216 -14.04 27.54 -1.56
N GLU A 217 -14.72 28.59 -1.11
CA GLU A 217 -15.34 28.67 0.24
C GLU A 217 -16.30 27.49 0.52
N SER A 218 -17.07 27.03 -0.47
CA SER A 218 -17.98 25.91 -0.29
C SER A 218 -17.22 24.60 -0.01
N THR A 219 -16.02 24.44 -0.55
CA THR A 219 -15.13 23.30 -0.27
C THR A 219 -14.71 23.30 1.19
N PHE A 220 -14.40 24.45 1.77
CA PHE A 220 -14.06 24.56 3.20
C PHE A 220 -15.25 24.26 4.11
N THR A 221 -16.46 24.64 3.69
CA THR A 221 -17.68 24.30 4.43
C THR A 221 -17.94 22.79 4.43
N GLN A 222 -17.65 22.14 3.31
CA GLN A 222 -17.94 20.71 3.12
C GLN A 222 -16.88 19.80 3.74
N PHE A 223 -15.59 20.13 3.58
CA PHE A 223 -14.47 19.25 3.93
C PHE A 223 -13.62 19.74 5.11
N GLY A 224 -13.94 20.89 5.68
CA GLY A 224 -13.14 21.48 6.73
C GLY A 224 -13.94 22.32 7.71
N THR A 225 -13.31 23.39 8.17
CA THR A 225 -13.94 24.39 9.04
C THR A 225 -13.89 25.74 8.35
N LEU A 226 -14.99 26.49 8.40
CA LEU A 226 -15.07 27.85 7.90
C LEU A 226 -15.58 28.74 9.04
N ILE A 227 -14.83 29.79 9.35
CA ILE A 227 -15.15 30.74 10.41
C ILE A 227 -15.26 32.11 9.78
N GLN A 228 -16.39 32.76 9.99
CA GLN A 228 -16.63 34.16 9.59
C GLN A 228 -16.41 35.08 10.78
N ASN A 229 -15.40 35.94 10.69
CA ASN A 229 -15.10 36.98 11.67
C ASN A 229 -15.36 38.36 11.03
N GLY A 230 -16.57 38.90 11.20
CA GLY A 230 -16.96 40.12 10.53
C GLY A 230 -16.96 39.98 9.00
N ASN A 231 -16.14 40.77 8.31
CA ASN A 231 -15.98 40.72 6.86
C ASN A 231 -14.85 39.76 6.39
N SER A 232 -14.14 39.10 7.29
CA SER A 232 -13.06 38.17 6.97
C SER A 232 -13.54 36.73 7.12
N LEU A 233 -13.30 35.94 6.08
CA LEU A 233 -13.54 34.50 6.06
C LEU A 233 -12.19 33.77 6.25
N THR A 234 -12.13 32.93 7.26
CA THR A 234 -10.97 32.03 7.49
C THR A 234 -11.41 30.59 7.47
N GLY A 235 -10.67 29.76 6.79
CA GLY A 235 -11.01 28.36 6.68
C GLY A 235 -9.78 27.46 6.80
N LYS A 236 -10.01 26.21 7.21
CA LYS A 236 -8.95 25.21 7.32
C LYS A 236 -9.46 23.84 6.91
N ILE A 237 -8.72 23.18 6.02
CA ILE A 237 -8.90 21.79 5.66
C ILE A 237 -7.61 21.04 5.98
N ASN A 238 -7.72 19.90 6.66
CA ASN A 238 -6.61 18.98 6.89
C ASN A 238 -6.84 17.71 6.06
N THR A 239 -5.86 17.36 5.25
CA THR A 239 -5.88 16.15 4.43
C THR A 239 -4.51 15.49 4.45
N TYR A 240 -4.39 14.36 3.75
CA TYR A 240 -3.16 13.58 3.73
C TYR A 240 -2.81 13.20 2.30
N ILE A 241 -1.51 13.08 2.06
CA ILE A 241 -0.94 12.46 0.88
C ILE A 241 -0.30 11.15 1.33
N GLU A 242 -0.66 10.05 0.71
CA GLU A 242 -0.02 8.78 0.92
C GLU A 242 0.97 8.51 -0.21
N ILE A 243 2.20 8.13 0.14
CA ILE A 243 3.24 7.76 -0.81
C ILE A 243 3.67 6.33 -0.50
N VAL A 244 3.71 5.51 -1.53
CA VAL A 244 4.07 4.09 -1.45
C VAL A 244 5.20 3.81 -2.42
N GLY A 245 6.28 3.22 -1.91
CA GLY A 245 7.33 2.66 -2.74
C GLY A 245 6.88 1.34 -3.37
N THR A 246 6.97 1.23 -4.71
CA THR A 246 6.42 0.06 -5.40
C THR A 246 7.20 -1.22 -5.20
N SER A 247 8.50 -1.13 -4.92
CA SER A 247 9.38 -2.30 -4.71
C SER A 247 9.51 -2.66 -3.24
N SER A 248 9.69 -1.67 -2.37
CA SER A 248 9.86 -1.89 -0.93
C SER A 248 8.54 -2.07 -0.17
N GLY A 249 7.43 -1.58 -0.74
CA GLY A 249 6.15 -1.48 -0.04
C GLY A 249 6.14 -0.45 1.08
N SER A 250 7.20 0.36 1.21
CA SER A 250 7.30 1.40 2.24
C SER A 250 6.24 2.47 2.03
N ARG A 251 5.62 2.91 3.12
CA ARG A 251 4.53 3.89 3.10
C ARG A 251 4.89 5.10 3.92
N LEU A 252 4.51 6.26 3.41
CA LEU A 252 4.64 7.53 4.12
C LEU A 252 3.34 8.32 3.98
N LEU A 253 2.77 8.70 5.12
CA LEU A 253 1.63 9.62 5.18
C LEU A 253 2.14 11.03 5.49
N ILE A 254 1.81 11.98 4.63
CA ILE A 254 2.20 13.38 4.77
C ILE A 254 0.94 14.21 5.03
N PRO A 255 0.85 14.87 6.18
CA PRO A 255 -0.25 15.80 6.44
C PRO A 255 -0.13 17.04 5.56
N VAL A 256 -1.25 17.49 5.03
CA VAL A 256 -1.40 18.71 4.23
C VAL A 256 -2.42 19.60 4.92
N GLU A 257 -1.99 20.81 5.19
CA GLU A 257 -2.86 21.86 5.72
C GLU A 257 -3.21 22.84 4.61
N ILE A 258 -4.50 23.10 4.44
CA ILE A 258 -5.01 24.05 3.46
C ILE A 258 -5.74 25.15 4.23
N THR A 259 -5.36 26.40 4.01
CA THR A 259 -5.92 27.54 4.71
C THR A 259 -6.58 28.51 3.71
N LEU A 260 -7.68 29.11 4.13
CA LEU A 260 -8.33 30.22 3.46
C LEU A 260 -8.10 31.46 4.31
N SER A 261 -7.61 32.53 3.69
CA SER A 261 -7.33 33.81 4.37
C SER A 261 -7.74 35.00 3.51
#